data_a39b92e2614bef186c88a7f24059ed64
#
_entry.id   a39b92e2614bef186c88a7f24059ed64
#
_cell.length_a   1.000
_cell.length_b   1.000
_cell.length_c   1.000
_cell.angle_alpha   90.00
_cell.angle_beta   90.00
_cell.angle_gamma   90.00
#
_symmetry.space_group_name_H-M   'P 1'
#
loop_
_entity.id
_entity.type
_entity.pdbx_description
1 polymer ?
#
loop_
_entity_poly.entity_id
_entity_poly.type
_entity_poly.pdbx_seq_one_letter_code
_entity_poly.pdbx_strand_id
1 'polypeptide(L)'
;MVIGSWLESPYGRFADVMVETADGERSLLAPTDEVADFVSATYTFDRIEIGPVHVDHTTDGFAVSAPGLDISCRLGGPAPFDALLRLVPPRLATAPRWLRVIDPIASRLIPGVRTAGSAGNGRREYYGVRRTRRIAAVDGTFRGEDLRGLAPLDPPVRFGFSSAPTTPQMVSVTTTIDLPNGG
;
A
#
# COMPACT_ATOMS: atom_id res chain seq x y z
N MET A 1 -2.24 -4.70 -7.67
CA MET A 1 -1.04 -4.98 -6.83
C MET A 1 -0.76 -3.78 -5.94
N VAL A 2 -0.41 -4.02 -4.68
CA VAL A 2 0.06 -3.02 -3.71
C VAL A 2 1.39 -3.51 -3.14
N ILE A 3 2.40 -2.64 -3.12
CA ILE A 3 3.73 -2.95 -2.60
C ILE A 3 3.93 -2.10 -1.36
N GLY A 4 4.17 -2.76 -0.22
CA GLY A 4 4.56 -2.16 1.03
C GLY A 4 6.09 -2.19 1.19
N SER A 5 6.69 -1.05 1.53
CA SER A 5 8.09 -0.97 1.93
C SER A 5 8.18 -0.18 3.23
N TRP A 6 8.40 -0.89 4.31
CA TRP A 6 8.32 -0.39 5.67
C TRP A 6 9.73 -0.22 6.25
N LEU A 7 10.16 1.02 6.37
CA LEU A 7 11.48 1.35 6.91
C LEU A 7 11.55 1.19 8.43
N GLU A 8 10.40 1.37 9.09
CA GLU A 8 10.24 1.25 10.54
C GLU A 8 8.93 0.52 10.84
N SER A 9 8.98 -0.52 11.63
CA SER A 9 7.82 -1.27 12.13
C SER A 9 8.16 -2.01 13.42
N PRO A 10 7.16 -2.53 14.17
CA PRO A 10 7.41 -3.41 15.31
C PRO A 10 8.20 -4.69 14.97
N TYR A 11 8.20 -5.09 13.69
CA TYR A 11 8.88 -6.27 13.15
C TYR A 11 10.22 -5.93 12.46
N GLY A 12 10.76 -4.72 12.69
CA GLY A 12 11.92 -4.22 11.99
C GLY A 12 11.57 -3.69 10.59
N ARG A 13 12.58 -3.65 9.72
CA ARG A 13 12.40 -3.25 8.31
C ARG A 13 11.95 -4.46 7.51
N PHE A 14 10.88 -4.33 6.75
CA PHE A 14 10.41 -5.36 5.82
C PHE A 14 9.74 -4.76 4.59
N ALA A 15 9.50 -5.61 3.59
CA ALA A 15 8.62 -5.32 2.46
C ALA A 15 7.62 -6.47 2.29
N ASP A 16 6.45 -6.15 1.76
CA ASP A 16 5.40 -7.10 1.40
C ASP A 16 4.75 -6.71 0.08
N VAL A 17 4.13 -7.68 -0.58
CA VAL A 17 3.38 -7.43 -1.81
C VAL A 17 2.01 -8.09 -1.72
N MET A 18 0.97 -7.32 -1.95
CA MET A 18 -0.41 -7.78 -2.04
C MET A 18 -0.85 -7.73 -3.50
N VAL A 19 -1.25 -8.86 -4.05
CA VAL A 19 -1.70 -8.99 -5.43
C VAL A 19 -3.17 -9.40 -5.46
N GLU A 20 -3.96 -8.78 -6.31
CA GLU A 20 -5.27 -9.25 -6.72
C GLU A 20 -5.21 -9.50 -8.22
N THR A 21 -5.45 -10.72 -8.63
CA THR A 21 -5.45 -11.17 -10.03
C THR A 21 -6.78 -10.83 -10.71
N ALA A 22 -6.86 -11.00 -12.02
CA ALA A 22 -8.06 -10.68 -12.78
C ALA A 22 -9.27 -11.57 -12.45
N ASP A 23 -9.03 -12.78 -11.97
CA ASP A 23 -10.04 -13.73 -11.49
C ASP A 23 -10.42 -13.51 -10.01
N GLY A 24 -9.79 -12.54 -9.36
CA GLY A 24 -10.10 -12.12 -7.99
C GLY A 24 -9.33 -12.85 -6.89
N GLU A 25 -8.39 -13.75 -7.22
CA GLU A 25 -7.50 -14.35 -6.21
C GLU A 25 -6.64 -13.25 -5.55
N ARG A 26 -6.61 -13.24 -4.23
CA ARG A 26 -5.80 -12.33 -3.42
C ARG A 26 -4.63 -13.07 -2.82
N SER A 27 -3.44 -12.67 -3.20
CA SER A 27 -2.20 -13.27 -2.71
C SER A 27 -1.39 -12.27 -1.89
N LEU A 28 -0.80 -12.74 -0.79
CA LEU A 28 0.21 -12.03 -0.02
C LEU A 28 1.57 -12.68 -0.25
N LEU A 29 2.56 -11.88 -0.63
CA LEU A 29 3.97 -12.27 -0.64
C LEU A 29 4.63 -11.58 0.56
N ALA A 30 5.13 -12.35 1.51
CA ALA A 30 5.70 -11.83 2.76
C ALA A 30 7.08 -12.42 3.04
N PRO A 31 7.98 -11.67 3.71
CA PRO A 31 9.36 -12.12 3.93
C PRO A 31 9.46 -13.20 5.01
N THR A 32 8.53 -13.25 5.95
CA THR A 32 8.50 -14.20 7.07
C THR A 32 7.06 -14.53 7.47
N ASP A 33 6.87 -15.65 8.16
CA ASP A 33 5.56 -16.03 8.73
C ASP A 33 5.02 -14.96 9.68
N GLU A 34 5.89 -14.35 10.48
CA GLU A 34 5.53 -13.32 11.46
C GLU A 34 4.94 -12.06 10.78
N VAL A 35 5.53 -11.64 9.66
CA VAL A 35 5.01 -10.53 8.85
C VAL A 35 3.71 -10.94 8.16
N ALA A 36 3.63 -12.17 7.65
CA ALA A 36 2.43 -12.70 7.03
C ALA A 36 1.25 -12.73 8.01
N ASP A 37 1.46 -13.22 9.23
CA ASP A 37 0.46 -13.25 10.29
C ASP A 37 -0.01 -11.83 10.65
N PHE A 38 0.93 -10.88 10.76
CA PHE A 38 0.60 -9.50 11.07
C PHE A 38 -0.27 -8.86 9.98
N VAL A 39 0.10 -9.04 8.70
CA VAL A 39 -0.62 -8.46 7.55
C VAL A 39 -1.97 -9.15 7.37
N SER A 40 -2.04 -10.49 7.50
CA SER A 40 -3.28 -11.27 7.38
C SER A 40 -4.25 -11.02 8.52
N ALA A 41 -3.76 -10.63 9.70
CA ALA A 41 -4.63 -10.21 10.80
C ALA A 41 -5.39 -8.90 10.49
N THR A 42 -4.95 -8.16 9.48
CA THR A 42 -5.53 -6.87 9.06
C THR A 42 -6.31 -6.99 7.77
N TYR A 43 -5.82 -7.79 6.81
CA TYR A 43 -6.36 -7.96 5.47
C TYR A 43 -6.71 -9.43 5.19
N THR A 44 -7.49 -9.68 4.14
CA THR A 44 -7.92 -11.03 3.76
C THR A 44 -7.23 -11.47 2.47
N PHE A 45 -6.64 -12.66 2.51
CA PHE A 45 -5.96 -13.29 1.37
C PHE A 45 -6.45 -14.71 1.17
N ASP A 46 -6.47 -15.16 -0.08
CA ASP A 46 -6.77 -16.54 -0.46
C ASP A 46 -5.49 -17.39 -0.47
N ARG A 47 -4.33 -16.74 -0.67
CA ARG A 47 -3.03 -17.38 -0.74
C ARG A 47 -1.96 -16.53 -0.05
N ILE A 48 -1.06 -17.22 0.68
CA ILE A 48 0.12 -16.61 1.31
C ILE A 48 1.35 -17.35 0.83
N GLU A 49 2.35 -16.61 0.35
CA GLU A 49 3.63 -17.14 -0.10
C GLU A 49 4.75 -16.48 0.72
N ILE A 50 5.52 -17.31 1.43
CA ILE A 50 6.64 -16.86 2.24
C ILE A 50 7.93 -17.00 1.46
N GLY A 51 8.71 -15.93 1.41
CA GLY A 51 10.01 -15.88 0.78
C GLY A 51 10.56 -14.46 0.74
N PRO A 52 11.82 -14.30 0.34
CA PRO A 52 12.46 -12.98 0.37
C PRO A 52 11.68 -11.97 -0.49
N VAL A 53 11.42 -10.80 0.09
CA VAL A 53 10.80 -9.66 -0.61
C VAL A 53 11.77 -8.48 -0.50
N HIS A 54 12.26 -8.03 -1.65
CA HIS A 54 13.21 -6.93 -1.73
C HIS A 54 12.63 -5.75 -2.51
N VAL A 55 12.89 -4.55 -2.03
CA VAL A 55 12.55 -3.29 -2.72
C VAL A 55 13.82 -2.46 -2.79
N ASP A 56 14.36 -2.33 -4.00
CA ASP A 56 15.58 -1.59 -4.27
C ASP A 56 15.24 -0.25 -4.91
N HIS A 57 15.52 0.84 -4.20
CA HIS A 57 15.29 2.19 -4.70
C HIS A 57 16.42 2.61 -5.63
N THR A 58 16.05 3.17 -6.79
CA THR A 58 16.94 3.78 -7.76
C THR A 58 16.74 5.29 -7.82
N THR A 59 17.55 6.00 -8.59
CA THR A 59 17.42 7.44 -8.80
C THR A 59 16.04 7.82 -9.38
N ASP A 60 15.53 6.99 -10.31
CA ASP A 60 14.35 7.29 -11.09
C ASP A 60 13.16 6.38 -10.77
N GLY A 61 13.31 5.46 -9.81
CA GLY A 61 12.25 4.50 -9.51
C GLY A 61 12.58 3.51 -8.41
N PHE A 62 12.12 2.30 -8.58
CA PHE A 62 12.42 1.19 -7.69
C PHE A 62 12.22 -0.15 -8.43
N ALA A 63 12.94 -1.17 -7.99
CA ALA A 63 12.73 -2.55 -8.39
C ALA A 63 12.18 -3.36 -7.21
N VAL A 64 11.40 -4.39 -7.52
CA VAL A 64 10.84 -5.30 -6.51
C VAL A 64 11.05 -6.73 -6.98
N SER A 65 11.64 -7.53 -6.12
CA SER A 65 11.72 -8.99 -6.31
C SER A 65 11.06 -9.70 -5.12
N ALA A 66 10.24 -10.70 -5.42
CA ALA A 66 9.54 -11.53 -4.44
C ALA A 66 9.23 -12.90 -5.08
N PRO A 67 8.72 -13.89 -4.33
CA PRO A 67 8.32 -15.17 -4.91
C PRO A 67 7.42 -14.99 -6.14
N GLY A 68 7.92 -15.42 -7.31
CA GLY A 68 7.20 -15.30 -8.58
C GLY A 68 7.01 -13.88 -9.12
N LEU A 69 7.60 -12.85 -8.51
CA LEU A 69 7.50 -11.46 -8.93
C LEU A 69 8.89 -10.86 -9.16
N ASP A 70 9.07 -10.24 -10.32
CA ASP A 70 10.23 -9.41 -10.65
C ASP A 70 9.76 -8.24 -11.49
N ILE A 71 9.82 -7.03 -10.92
CA ILE A 71 9.33 -5.82 -11.57
C ILE A 71 10.25 -4.64 -11.36
N SER A 72 10.27 -3.74 -12.33
CA SER A 72 10.85 -2.41 -12.21
C SER A 72 9.78 -1.33 -12.45
N CYS A 73 9.80 -0.30 -11.61
CA CYS A 73 8.89 0.81 -11.68
C CYS A 73 9.65 2.11 -11.87
N ARG A 74 9.27 2.89 -12.87
CA ARG A 74 9.79 4.25 -13.06
C ARG A 74 8.83 5.27 -12.48
N LEU A 75 9.36 6.21 -11.71
CA LEU A 75 8.58 7.27 -11.10
C LEU A 75 8.47 8.50 -12.01
N GLY A 76 7.27 9.03 -12.09
CA GLY A 76 6.98 10.31 -12.74
C GLY A 76 7.02 11.50 -11.77
N GLY A 77 6.43 12.59 -12.19
CA GLY A 77 6.26 13.79 -11.37
C GLY A 77 5.28 13.59 -10.19
N PRO A 78 5.04 14.66 -9.42
CA PRO A 78 4.05 14.65 -8.34
C PRO A 78 2.67 14.20 -8.85
N ALA A 79 1.94 13.43 -8.03
CA ALA A 79 0.56 13.10 -8.31
C ALA A 79 -0.36 14.31 -8.03
N PRO A 80 -1.61 14.34 -8.55
CA PRO A 80 -2.48 15.54 -8.51
C PRO A 80 -2.66 16.17 -7.12
N PHE A 81 -2.71 15.37 -6.07
CA PHE A 81 -2.93 15.85 -4.69
C PHE A 81 -1.63 16.13 -3.91
N ASP A 82 -0.43 15.90 -4.47
CA ASP A 82 0.84 16.10 -3.76
C ASP A 82 1.00 17.54 -3.25
N ALA A 83 0.60 18.53 -4.05
CA ALA A 83 0.68 19.93 -3.66
C ALA A 83 -0.18 20.23 -2.40
N LEU A 84 -1.38 19.67 -2.33
CA LEU A 84 -2.28 19.82 -1.18
C LEU A 84 -1.72 19.12 0.06
N LEU A 85 -1.18 17.91 -0.10
CA LEU A 85 -0.58 17.15 1.00
C LEU A 85 0.62 17.88 1.61
N ARG A 86 1.41 18.57 0.80
CA ARG A 86 2.56 19.37 1.26
C ARG A 86 2.19 20.57 2.12
N LEU A 87 0.95 21.05 2.04
CA LEU A 87 0.46 22.15 2.89
C LEU A 87 0.12 21.71 4.31
N VAL A 88 -0.07 20.40 4.53
CA VAL A 88 -0.38 19.86 5.85
C VAL A 88 0.92 19.65 6.64
N PRO A 89 1.07 20.26 7.83
CA PRO A 89 2.25 20.03 8.65
C PRO A 89 2.47 18.55 8.96
N PRO A 90 3.71 18.03 8.93
CA PRO A 90 3.99 16.59 9.07
C PRO A 90 3.41 15.95 10.33
N ARG A 91 3.46 16.66 11.47
CA ARG A 91 2.89 16.19 12.76
C ARG A 91 1.37 16.07 12.69
N LEU A 92 0.71 16.93 11.94
CA LEU A 92 -0.73 16.89 11.77
C LEU A 92 -1.14 15.81 10.76
N ALA A 93 -0.39 15.69 9.65
CA ALA A 93 -0.65 14.73 8.58
C ALA A 93 -0.68 13.27 9.06
N THR A 94 -0.03 12.94 10.17
CA THR A 94 0.03 11.59 10.74
C THR A 94 -0.78 11.42 12.02
N ALA A 95 -1.45 12.48 12.51
CA ALA A 95 -2.21 12.44 13.76
C ALA A 95 -3.56 11.71 13.58
N PRO A 96 -3.86 10.60 14.32
CA PRO A 96 -5.09 9.84 14.17
C PRO A 96 -6.38 10.66 14.30
N ARG A 97 -6.38 11.67 15.20
CA ARG A 97 -7.53 12.58 15.38
C ARG A 97 -7.78 13.42 14.12
N TRP A 98 -6.72 13.94 13.50
CA TRP A 98 -6.81 14.68 12.24
C TRP A 98 -7.30 13.80 11.10
N LEU A 99 -6.73 12.60 10.97
CA LEU A 99 -7.07 11.64 9.91
C LEU A 99 -8.55 11.23 9.97
N ARG A 100 -9.13 11.13 11.17
CA ARG A 100 -10.58 10.91 11.32
C ARG A 100 -11.43 12.10 10.87
N VAL A 101 -10.98 13.32 11.16
CA VAL A 101 -11.71 14.53 10.76
C VAL A 101 -11.69 14.76 9.26
N ILE A 102 -10.53 14.49 8.61
CA ILE A 102 -10.38 14.71 7.17
C ILE A 102 -10.91 13.55 6.31
N ASP A 103 -11.15 12.37 6.89
CA ASP A 103 -11.58 11.17 6.15
C ASP A 103 -12.82 11.40 5.25
N PRO A 104 -13.91 12.08 5.69
CA PRO A 104 -15.05 12.36 4.82
C PRO A 104 -14.70 13.26 3.63
N ILE A 105 -13.71 14.13 3.78
CA ILE A 105 -13.24 15.01 2.70
C ILE A 105 -12.37 14.21 1.73
N ALA A 106 -11.42 13.45 2.25
CA ALA A 106 -10.52 12.60 1.45
C ALA A 106 -11.31 11.60 0.60
N SER A 107 -12.31 10.95 1.17
CA SER A 107 -13.15 9.97 0.46
C SER A 107 -14.03 10.59 -0.64
N ARG A 108 -14.36 11.88 -0.55
CA ARG A 108 -15.07 12.60 -1.61
C ARG A 108 -14.14 13.06 -2.74
N LEU A 109 -12.90 13.41 -2.40
CA LEU A 109 -11.91 13.87 -3.38
C LEU A 109 -11.32 12.72 -4.19
N ILE A 110 -11.13 11.56 -3.56
CA ILE A 110 -10.57 10.35 -4.19
C ILE A 110 -11.49 9.19 -3.85
N PRO A 111 -12.40 8.81 -4.77
CA PRO A 111 -13.34 7.73 -4.53
C PRO A 111 -12.67 6.44 -4.08
N GLY A 112 -13.20 5.82 -3.02
CA GLY A 112 -12.68 4.57 -2.44
C GLY A 112 -11.49 4.72 -1.49
N VAL A 113 -10.78 5.84 -1.51
CA VAL A 113 -9.67 6.11 -0.58
C VAL A 113 -10.21 6.59 0.77
N ARG A 114 -9.70 6.02 1.86
CA ARG A 114 -10.02 6.37 3.24
C ARG A 114 -8.74 6.64 4.01
N THR A 115 -8.79 7.60 4.92
CA THR A 115 -7.66 7.92 5.82
C THR A 115 -7.78 7.29 7.19
N ALA A 116 -8.98 6.84 7.57
CA ALA A 116 -9.26 6.16 8.81
C ALA A 116 -10.35 5.10 8.61
N GLY A 117 -10.19 3.93 9.20
CA GLY A 117 -11.16 2.84 9.08
C GLY A 117 -10.95 1.72 10.08
N SER A 118 -11.89 0.78 10.07
CA SER A 118 -11.79 -0.46 10.84
C SER A 118 -11.07 -1.51 10.00
N ALA A 119 -10.12 -2.18 10.61
CA ALA A 119 -9.42 -3.34 10.06
C ALA A 119 -9.88 -4.62 10.75
N GLY A 120 -9.37 -5.77 10.32
CA GLY A 120 -9.66 -7.05 10.93
C GLY A 120 -9.39 -7.07 12.44
N ASN A 121 -10.04 -7.99 13.15
CA ASN A 121 -9.82 -8.26 14.58
C ASN A 121 -10.01 -7.02 15.50
N GLY A 122 -10.95 -6.15 15.20
CA GLY A 122 -11.24 -4.95 16.01
C GLY A 122 -10.18 -3.85 15.95
N ARG A 123 -9.20 -3.97 15.07
CA ARG A 123 -8.16 -2.96 14.83
C ARG A 123 -8.72 -1.72 14.16
N ARG A 124 -8.11 -0.58 14.43
CA ARG A 124 -8.34 0.66 13.69
C ARG A 124 -7.05 1.10 13.02
N GLU A 125 -7.15 1.46 11.76
CA GLU A 125 -6.02 1.93 10.99
C GLU A 125 -6.20 3.38 10.55
N TYR A 126 -5.07 4.08 10.45
CA TYR A 126 -4.97 5.46 10.01
C TYR A 126 -3.84 5.59 9.00
N TYR A 127 -4.15 6.16 7.83
CA TYR A 127 -3.18 6.38 6.75
C TYR A 127 -2.83 7.86 6.64
N GLY A 128 -1.68 8.24 7.20
CA GLY A 128 -1.12 9.59 7.11
C GLY A 128 -0.24 9.74 5.88
N VAL A 129 -0.83 10.01 4.72
CA VAL A 129 -0.11 10.24 3.47
C VAL A 129 0.49 11.63 3.46
N ARG A 130 1.81 11.73 3.17
CA ARG A 130 2.56 12.99 3.15
C ARG A 130 2.99 13.42 1.76
N ARG A 131 3.28 12.47 0.89
CA ARG A 131 3.76 12.71 -0.47
C ARG A 131 3.20 11.68 -1.42
N THR A 132 3.00 12.10 -2.66
CA THR A 132 2.59 11.19 -3.73
C THR A 132 3.35 11.49 -5.02
N ARG A 133 3.76 10.44 -5.74
CA ARG A 133 4.37 10.50 -7.06
C ARG A 133 3.66 9.52 -7.98
N ARG A 134 3.47 9.90 -9.24
CA ARG A 134 2.94 8.98 -10.25
C ARG A 134 3.95 7.89 -10.55
N ILE A 135 3.47 6.68 -10.79
CA ILE A 135 4.25 5.65 -11.46
C ILE A 135 4.08 5.91 -12.95
N ALA A 136 5.19 6.08 -13.68
CA ALA A 136 5.19 6.42 -15.10
C ALA A 136 5.29 5.19 -16.00
N ALA A 137 5.94 4.13 -15.51
CA ALA A 137 6.03 2.84 -16.20
C ALA A 137 6.22 1.72 -15.19
N VAL A 138 5.81 0.53 -15.57
CA VAL A 138 6.12 -0.74 -14.92
C VAL A 138 6.49 -1.74 -16.00
N ASP A 139 7.57 -2.47 -15.77
CA ASP A 139 8.03 -3.56 -16.60
C ASP A 139 8.37 -4.75 -15.70
N GLY A 140 8.17 -5.98 -16.18
CA GLY A 140 8.51 -7.18 -15.45
C GLY A 140 7.44 -8.25 -15.49
N THR A 141 7.55 -9.24 -14.62
CA THR A 141 6.71 -10.45 -14.65
C THR A 141 6.11 -10.76 -13.29
N PHE A 142 4.96 -11.43 -13.31
CA PHE A 142 4.36 -12.07 -12.15
C PHE A 142 3.95 -13.51 -12.53
N ARG A 143 4.45 -14.49 -11.76
CA ARG A 143 4.23 -15.94 -12.01
C ARG A 143 4.55 -16.35 -13.46
N GLY A 144 5.60 -15.74 -14.05
CA GLY A 144 6.05 -16.02 -15.41
C GLY A 144 5.27 -15.31 -16.51
N GLU A 145 4.26 -14.52 -16.18
CA GLU A 145 3.50 -13.72 -17.14
C GLU A 145 3.98 -12.26 -17.14
N ASP A 146 4.16 -11.70 -18.32
CA ASP A 146 4.54 -10.30 -18.49
C ASP A 146 3.42 -9.35 -18.00
N LEU A 147 3.82 -8.38 -17.19
CA LEU A 147 2.96 -7.25 -16.85
C LEU A 147 2.89 -6.31 -18.06
N ARG A 148 1.74 -6.29 -18.73
CA ARG A 148 1.52 -5.57 -20.01
C ARG A 148 1.53 -4.03 -19.87
N GLY A 149 2.29 -3.50 -18.90
CA GLY A 149 2.38 -2.09 -18.62
C GLY A 149 1.31 -1.58 -17.66
N LEU A 150 1.28 -0.25 -17.47
CA LEU A 150 0.33 0.40 -16.56
C LEU A 150 -1.05 0.55 -17.19
N ALA A 151 -2.08 0.19 -16.45
CA ALA A 151 -3.47 0.50 -16.76
C ALA A 151 -4.17 1.08 -15.53
N PRO A 152 -5.22 1.89 -15.70
CA PRO A 152 -6.11 2.24 -14.59
C PRO A 152 -6.69 0.96 -13.97
N LEU A 153 -6.73 0.94 -12.64
CA LEU A 153 -7.34 -0.17 -11.90
C LEU A 153 -8.85 0.05 -11.80
N ASP A 154 -9.64 -0.72 -12.53
CA ASP A 154 -11.10 -0.67 -12.51
C ASP A 154 -11.68 -2.11 -12.48
N PRO A 155 -12.30 -2.54 -11.38
CA PRO A 155 -12.45 -1.82 -10.11
C PRO A 155 -11.12 -1.58 -9.37
N PRO A 156 -11.06 -0.55 -8.48
CA PRO A 156 -9.87 -0.32 -7.65
C PRO A 156 -9.58 -1.52 -6.75
N VAL A 157 -8.31 -1.92 -6.69
CA VAL A 157 -7.85 -3.01 -5.81
C VAL A 157 -8.12 -2.66 -4.34
N ARG A 158 -8.69 -3.60 -3.58
CA ARG A 158 -9.08 -3.40 -2.19
C ARG A 158 -8.79 -4.61 -1.34
N PHE A 159 -7.84 -4.50 -0.43
CA PHE A 159 -7.51 -5.56 0.54
C PHE A 159 -8.15 -5.33 1.91
N GLY A 160 -8.39 -4.08 2.30
CA GLY A 160 -8.97 -3.68 3.58
C GLY A 160 -10.09 -2.65 3.43
N PHE A 161 -10.20 -1.72 4.38
CA PHE A 161 -11.24 -0.69 4.40
C PHE A 161 -11.08 0.40 3.33
N SER A 162 -9.85 0.59 2.82
CA SER A 162 -9.52 1.58 1.77
C SER A 162 -9.15 0.87 0.48
N SER A 163 -9.54 1.45 -0.66
CA SER A 163 -9.06 1.04 -1.98
C SER A 163 -7.73 1.72 -2.30
N ALA A 164 -6.92 1.08 -3.14
CA ALA A 164 -5.84 1.77 -3.82
C ALA A 164 -6.43 2.79 -4.81
N PRO A 165 -5.75 3.92 -5.07
CA PRO A 165 -6.15 4.82 -6.14
C PRO A 165 -6.19 4.12 -7.50
N THR A 166 -7.14 4.49 -8.36
CA THR A 166 -7.26 3.93 -9.71
C THR A 166 -6.05 4.21 -10.59
N THR A 167 -5.37 5.33 -10.35
CA THR A 167 -4.11 5.67 -11.03
C THR A 167 -2.93 5.20 -10.21
N PRO A 168 -2.03 4.38 -10.79
CA PRO A 168 -0.85 3.89 -10.09
C PRO A 168 0.03 5.03 -9.56
N GLN A 169 0.35 4.97 -8.27
CA GLN A 169 1.19 5.98 -7.62
C GLN A 169 1.97 5.40 -6.45
N MET A 170 3.12 5.98 -6.20
CA MET A 170 3.89 5.76 -4.97
C MET A 170 3.46 6.79 -3.93
N VAL A 171 3.23 6.34 -2.71
CA VAL A 171 2.88 7.19 -1.56
C VAL A 171 3.90 7.07 -0.45
N SER A 172 4.27 8.19 0.18
CA SER A 172 4.96 8.18 1.46
C SER A 172 3.90 8.29 2.55
N VAL A 173 3.71 7.20 3.28
CA VAL A 173 2.65 7.07 4.27
C VAL A 173 3.20 6.67 5.63
N THR A 174 2.55 7.15 6.69
CA THR A 174 2.67 6.59 8.04
C THR A 174 1.37 5.87 8.36
N THR A 175 1.44 4.58 8.55
CA THR A 175 0.30 3.77 8.99
C THR A 175 0.34 3.65 10.51
N THR A 176 -0.73 4.04 11.17
CA THR A 176 -0.92 3.83 12.60
C THR A 176 -2.03 2.80 12.80
N ILE A 177 -1.74 1.76 13.56
CA ILE A 177 -2.69 0.69 13.87
C ILE A 177 -2.94 0.71 15.39
N ASP A 178 -4.18 1.05 15.78
CA ASP A 178 -4.62 0.89 17.15
C ASP A 178 -4.97 -0.58 17.37
N LEU A 179 -4.19 -1.25 18.19
CA LEU A 179 -4.50 -2.60 18.62
C LEU A 179 -5.60 -2.56 19.67
N PRO A 180 -6.59 -3.49 19.65
CA PRO A 180 -7.53 -3.59 20.74
C PRO A 180 -6.75 -3.87 22.02
N ASN A 181 -7.09 -3.16 23.10
CA ASN A 181 -6.52 -3.42 24.41
C ASN A 181 -6.72 -4.89 24.73
N GLY A 182 -5.63 -5.63 24.88
CA GLY A 182 -5.67 -7.00 25.32
C GLY A 182 -6.38 -7.06 26.66
N GLY A 183 -7.55 -7.70 26.67
CA GLY A 183 -8.25 -8.03 27.88
C GLY A 183 -7.53 -9.14 28.65
#